data_8e444533bf8f050f7c0e15a6fe87d254
#
_entry.id   8e444533bf8f050f7c0e15a6fe87d254
#
_cell.length_a   1.000
_cell.length_b   1.000
_cell.length_c   1.000
_cell.angle_alpha   90.00
_cell.angle_beta   90.00
_cell.angle_gamma   90.00
#
_symmetry.space_group_name_H-M   'P 1'
#
loop_
_entity.id
_entity.type
_entity.pdbx_description
1 polymer ?
#
loop_
_entity_poly.entity_id
_entity_poly.type
_entity_poly.pdbx_seq_one_letter_code
_entity_poly.pdbx_strand_id
1 'polypeptide(L)'
;MKKSILVTGGAGFIGSHLVDRLLNEGVWHVTVIDDFNDFYSPAIKRSNISAHLRNEHYDLIEADIRNYERLAEVFAARKFDVIVHLAARAGVRPSLAEPKLYAETNINGTLNLLELAREHGIKQFVFGSSSSVYGENKKVPFAEDDPVSHPISPYAATKAAGELICHTYSHLYDIRTVCLRFFTVYGARQRPDLAIHKFSRLISEGHAIQVFGDGSTRRDYTYIDDIIQGVRSAVDYDGSLHEIFNLGESQTVTLAELIELIERSLDMRAVIDRQPLQPGDVPTTYADITKSRQLLGYSPTTKIHEGIPKFVEWFRSIQAG
;
A
#
# COMPACT_ATOMS: atom_id res chain seq x y z
N MET A 1 23.15 -19.65 -1.82
CA MET A 1 22.57 -18.68 -2.78
C MET A 1 21.53 -17.85 -2.05
N LYS A 2 21.39 -16.54 -2.34
CA LYS A 2 20.31 -15.72 -1.80
C LYS A 2 18.98 -16.14 -2.41
N LYS A 3 17.89 -15.98 -1.67
CA LYS A 3 16.54 -16.11 -2.21
C LYS A 3 16.24 -14.91 -3.14
N SER A 4 15.46 -15.14 -4.19
CA SER A 4 15.11 -14.11 -5.17
C SER A 4 13.65 -13.68 -4.98
N ILE A 5 13.42 -12.36 -4.90
CA ILE A 5 12.10 -11.78 -4.70
C ILE A 5 11.81 -10.71 -5.74
N LEU A 6 10.63 -10.76 -6.33
CA LEU A 6 10.10 -9.72 -7.20
C LEU A 6 9.18 -8.80 -6.39
N VAL A 7 9.46 -7.49 -6.41
CA VAL A 7 8.59 -6.46 -5.83
C VAL A 7 8.09 -5.56 -6.94
N THR A 8 6.82 -5.65 -7.30
CA THR A 8 6.21 -4.71 -8.24
C THR A 8 5.72 -3.47 -7.49
N GLY A 9 5.87 -2.28 -8.08
CA GLY A 9 5.62 -1.01 -7.39
C GLY A 9 6.68 -0.70 -6.33
N GLY A 10 7.88 -1.26 -6.49
CA GLY A 10 8.96 -1.15 -5.51
C GLY A 10 9.58 0.24 -5.39
N ALA A 11 9.36 1.15 -6.34
CA ALA A 11 9.76 2.56 -6.23
C ALA A 11 8.69 3.44 -5.54
N GLY A 12 7.49 2.90 -5.31
CA GLY A 12 6.40 3.58 -4.61
C GLY A 12 6.61 3.69 -3.10
N PHE A 13 5.63 4.26 -2.41
CA PHE A 13 5.66 4.49 -0.97
C PHE A 13 5.93 3.19 -0.17
N ILE A 14 5.00 2.25 -0.17
CA ILE A 14 5.14 1.01 0.61
C ILE A 14 6.25 0.13 0.04
N GLY A 15 6.32 0.02 -1.30
CA GLY A 15 7.29 -0.83 -1.97
C GLY A 15 8.74 -0.47 -1.67
N SER A 16 9.09 0.83 -1.64
CA SER A 16 10.46 1.27 -1.36
C SER A 16 10.92 0.96 0.07
N HIS A 17 10.02 1.04 1.05
CA HIS A 17 10.32 0.62 2.42
C HIS A 17 10.50 -0.90 2.54
N LEU A 18 9.70 -1.67 1.79
CA LEU A 18 9.89 -3.13 1.73
C LEU A 18 11.24 -3.48 1.11
N VAL A 19 11.64 -2.80 0.03
CA VAL A 19 12.96 -2.97 -0.61
C VAL A 19 14.08 -2.69 0.38
N ASP A 20 14.02 -1.57 1.11
CA ASP A 20 14.99 -1.25 2.17
C ASP A 20 15.09 -2.40 3.18
N ARG A 21 13.97 -2.88 3.67
CA ARG A 21 13.90 -3.97 4.65
C ARG A 21 14.54 -5.26 4.12
N LEU A 22 14.17 -5.68 2.91
CA LEU A 22 14.67 -6.91 2.29
C LEU A 22 16.19 -6.87 2.04
N LEU A 23 16.69 -5.74 1.53
CA LEU A 23 18.13 -5.57 1.28
C LEU A 23 18.93 -5.53 2.58
N ASN A 24 18.41 -4.88 3.63
CA ASN A 24 19.06 -4.83 4.95
C ASN A 24 19.13 -6.21 5.64
N GLU A 25 18.22 -7.13 5.35
CA GLU A 25 18.28 -8.51 5.83
C GLU A 25 19.44 -9.31 5.23
N GLY A 26 19.95 -8.89 4.07
CA GLY A 26 21.12 -9.49 3.43
C GLY A 26 20.91 -10.90 2.84
N VAL A 27 19.71 -11.46 2.93
CA VAL A 27 19.36 -12.81 2.45
C VAL A 27 18.66 -12.84 1.10
N TRP A 28 18.25 -11.67 0.59
CA TRP A 28 17.47 -11.51 -0.63
C TRP A 28 18.29 -10.92 -1.77
N HIS A 29 17.99 -11.36 -2.99
CA HIS A 29 18.21 -10.61 -4.21
C HIS A 29 16.87 -10.01 -4.63
N VAL A 30 16.77 -8.69 -4.66
CA VAL A 30 15.53 -7.96 -4.86
C VAL A 30 15.46 -7.43 -6.29
N THR A 31 14.48 -7.88 -7.07
CA THR A 31 14.15 -7.28 -8.37
C THR A 31 12.92 -6.41 -8.21
N VAL A 32 13.00 -5.16 -8.63
CA VAL A 32 11.89 -4.21 -8.63
C VAL A 32 11.39 -4.02 -10.06
N ILE A 33 10.06 -4.09 -10.23
CA ILE A 33 9.36 -3.60 -11.44
C ILE A 33 8.53 -2.39 -11.05
N ASP A 34 8.73 -1.26 -11.74
CA ASP A 34 7.94 -0.03 -11.59
C ASP A 34 7.86 0.68 -12.95
N ASP A 35 6.73 1.25 -13.30
CA ASP A 35 6.52 1.97 -14.55
C ASP A 35 6.85 3.47 -14.44
N PHE A 36 7.14 3.93 -13.24
CA PHE A 36 7.36 5.35 -12.92
C PHE A 36 6.29 6.27 -13.49
N ASN A 37 5.02 5.79 -13.55
CA ASN A 37 3.92 6.59 -14.07
C ASN A 37 3.78 7.95 -13.34
N ASP A 38 3.12 8.88 -13.99
CA ASP A 38 2.97 10.28 -13.59
C ASP A 38 1.80 10.55 -12.61
N PHE A 39 1.24 9.53 -11.98
CA PHE A 39 0.21 9.69 -10.96
C PHE A 39 0.67 10.64 -9.84
N TYR A 40 1.93 10.57 -9.49
CA TYR A 40 2.70 11.62 -8.81
C TYR A 40 4.13 11.64 -9.36
N SER A 41 4.86 12.72 -9.09
CA SER A 41 6.18 12.96 -9.71
C SER A 41 7.07 11.72 -9.78
N PRO A 42 7.47 11.26 -10.98
CA PRO A 42 8.42 10.16 -11.14
C PRO A 42 9.76 10.41 -10.45
N ALA A 43 10.16 11.67 -10.28
CA ALA A 43 11.39 12.04 -9.58
C ALA A 43 11.37 11.60 -8.11
N ILE A 44 10.19 11.72 -7.43
CA ILE A 44 10.02 11.23 -6.06
C ILE A 44 10.22 9.71 -6.02
N LYS A 45 9.62 8.96 -6.94
CA LYS A 45 9.79 7.51 -7.03
C LYS A 45 11.26 7.12 -7.24
N ARG A 46 11.95 7.80 -8.15
CA ARG A 46 13.38 7.57 -8.42
C ARG A 46 14.25 7.88 -7.20
N SER A 47 13.94 8.95 -6.47
CA SER A 47 14.62 9.30 -5.21
C SER A 47 14.46 8.20 -4.16
N ASN A 48 13.28 7.60 -4.04
CA ASN A 48 13.00 6.54 -3.05
C ASN A 48 13.93 5.33 -3.16
N ILE A 49 14.43 5.03 -4.36
CA ILE A 49 15.26 3.84 -4.65
C ILE A 49 16.71 4.18 -5.01
N SER A 50 17.06 5.46 -5.06
CA SER A 50 18.37 5.93 -5.54
C SER A 50 19.55 5.31 -4.79
N ALA A 51 19.41 5.09 -3.49
CA ALA A 51 20.44 4.48 -2.65
C ALA A 51 20.78 3.03 -3.05
N HIS A 52 19.87 2.33 -3.73
CA HIS A 52 20.01 0.92 -4.08
C HIS A 52 20.55 0.66 -5.49
N LEU A 53 20.61 1.68 -6.37
CA LEU A 53 21.00 1.51 -7.78
C LEU A 53 22.41 0.94 -8.00
N ARG A 54 23.27 0.98 -6.97
CA ARG A 54 24.63 0.41 -7.00
C ARG A 54 24.76 -0.86 -6.16
N ASN A 55 23.67 -1.35 -5.58
CA ASN A 55 23.70 -2.56 -4.76
C ASN A 55 23.69 -3.79 -5.68
N GLU A 56 24.66 -4.70 -5.54
CA GLU A 56 24.78 -5.93 -6.36
C GLU A 56 23.63 -6.93 -6.16
N HIS A 57 22.80 -6.72 -5.15
CA HIS A 57 21.62 -7.55 -4.85
C HIS A 57 20.29 -6.85 -5.15
N TYR A 58 20.36 -5.79 -5.95
CA TYR A 58 19.18 -5.03 -6.38
C TYR A 58 19.16 -4.85 -7.89
N ASP A 59 18.07 -5.24 -8.52
CA ASP A 59 17.78 -4.98 -9.92
C ASP A 59 16.55 -4.10 -10.06
N LEU A 60 16.65 -3.06 -10.90
CA LEU A 60 15.53 -2.23 -11.31
C LEU A 60 15.16 -2.52 -12.76
N ILE A 61 13.89 -2.80 -12.99
CA ILE A 61 13.32 -2.98 -14.34
C ILE A 61 12.17 -1.99 -14.49
N GLU A 62 12.35 -1.04 -15.39
CA GLU A 62 11.30 -0.12 -15.76
C GLU A 62 10.34 -0.81 -16.74
N ALA A 63 9.15 -1.17 -16.25
CA ALA A 63 8.12 -1.86 -17.03
C ALA A 63 6.73 -1.65 -16.42
N ASP A 64 5.73 -1.64 -17.30
CA ASP A 64 4.31 -1.62 -16.95
C ASP A 64 3.80 -3.06 -16.78
N ILE A 65 3.12 -3.34 -15.67
CA ILE A 65 2.55 -4.67 -15.39
C ILE A 65 1.44 -5.08 -16.38
N ARG A 66 0.92 -4.14 -17.16
CA ARG A 66 -0.03 -4.42 -18.24
C ARG A 66 0.62 -5.02 -19.48
N ASN A 67 1.94 -4.84 -19.63
CA ASN A 67 2.69 -5.36 -20.79
C ASN A 67 3.18 -6.79 -20.50
N TYR A 68 2.36 -7.78 -20.87
CA TYR A 68 2.64 -9.19 -20.63
C TYR A 68 3.95 -9.64 -21.28
N GLU A 69 4.21 -9.25 -22.54
CA GLU A 69 5.39 -9.66 -23.31
C GLU A 69 6.67 -9.19 -22.58
N ARG A 70 6.68 -7.94 -22.11
CA ARG A 70 7.82 -7.40 -21.37
C ARG A 70 8.04 -8.12 -20.03
N LEU A 71 6.97 -8.44 -19.33
CA LEU A 71 7.05 -9.22 -18.09
C LEU A 71 7.58 -10.64 -18.37
N ALA A 72 7.09 -11.30 -19.45
CA ALA A 72 7.53 -12.63 -19.83
C ALA A 72 9.05 -12.68 -20.11
N GLU A 73 9.60 -11.67 -20.78
CA GLU A 73 11.07 -11.54 -20.94
C GLU A 73 11.81 -11.51 -19.61
N VAL A 74 11.27 -10.77 -18.63
CA VAL A 74 11.87 -10.66 -17.28
C VAL A 74 11.86 -12.01 -16.58
N PHE A 75 10.74 -12.72 -16.63
CA PHE A 75 10.58 -14.02 -15.98
C PHE A 75 11.40 -15.13 -16.68
N ALA A 76 11.57 -15.04 -17.98
CA ALA A 76 12.46 -15.94 -18.72
C ALA A 76 13.94 -15.76 -18.36
N ALA A 77 14.35 -14.52 -18.08
CA ALA A 77 15.74 -14.17 -17.75
C ALA A 77 16.09 -14.39 -16.25
N ARG A 78 15.10 -14.49 -15.37
CA ARG A 78 15.28 -14.53 -13.90
C ARG A 78 14.35 -15.56 -13.25
N LYS A 79 14.84 -16.18 -12.17
CA LYS A 79 13.99 -17.01 -11.30
C LYS A 79 13.61 -16.23 -10.06
N PHE A 80 12.36 -16.36 -9.64
CA PHE A 80 11.85 -15.74 -8.42
C PHE A 80 11.30 -16.83 -7.49
N ASP A 81 11.59 -16.73 -6.20
CA ASP A 81 11.01 -17.59 -5.17
C ASP A 81 9.67 -17.03 -4.68
N VAL A 82 9.55 -15.68 -4.66
CA VAL A 82 8.39 -14.95 -4.14
C VAL A 82 8.08 -13.74 -5.01
N ILE A 83 6.80 -13.44 -5.18
CA ILE A 83 6.32 -12.18 -5.76
C ILE A 83 5.58 -11.39 -4.67
N VAL A 84 5.95 -10.12 -4.47
CA VAL A 84 5.17 -9.13 -3.71
C VAL A 84 4.61 -8.10 -4.69
N HIS A 85 3.31 -8.19 -4.92
CA HIS A 85 2.62 -7.35 -5.89
C HIS A 85 1.97 -6.14 -5.23
N LEU A 86 2.66 -4.99 -5.27
CA LEU A 86 2.19 -3.70 -4.74
C LEU A 86 1.89 -2.68 -5.84
N ALA A 87 2.31 -2.93 -7.09
CA ALA A 87 1.98 -2.06 -8.23
C ALA A 87 0.47 -2.00 -8.43
N ALA A 88 -0.08 -0.80 -8.47
CA ALA A 88 -1.50 -0.56 -8.69
C ALA A 88 -1.76 0.91 -8.99
N ARG A 89 -2.86 1.20 -9.68
CA ARG A 89 -3.50 2.50 -9.58
C ARG A 89 -4.25 2.55 -8.25
N ALA A 90 -3.91 3.50 -7.39
CA ALA A 90 -4.45 3.60 -6.03
C ALA A 90 -5.25 4.89 -5.82
N GLY A 91 -6.23 4.83 -4.92
CA GLY A 91 -7.06 5.97 -4.55
C GLY A 91 -8.51 5.86 -5.06
N VAL A 92 -9.44 6.08 -4.13
CA VAL A 92 -10.89 6.02 -4.39
C VAL A 92 -11.31 7.10 -5.40
N ARG A 93 -10.98 8.38 -5.11
CA ARG A 93 -11.42 9.51 -5.92
C ARG A 93 -10.88 9.49 -7.36
N PRO A 94 -9.58 9.28 -7.61
CA PRO A 94 -9.08 9.17 -8.99
C PRO A 94 -9.72 8.04 -9.77
N SER A 95 -10.11 6.93 -9.12
CA SER A 95 -10.76 5.80 -9.79
C SER A 95 -12.12 6.14 -10.38
N LEU A 96 -12.81 7.15 -9.84
CA LEU A 96 -14.09 7.64 -10.38
C LEU A 96 -13.90 8.33 -11.74
N ALA A 97 -12.75 9.00 -11.92
CA ALA A 97 -12.43 9.69 -13.18
C ALA A 97 -11.88 8.74 -14.25
N GLU A 98 -11.11 7.72 -13.87
CA GLU A 98 -10.41 6.82 -14.80
C GLU A 98 -10.68 5.33 -14.55
N PRO A 99 -11.94 4.88 -14.46
CA PRO A 99 -12.28 3.51 -14.03
C PRO A 99 -11.67 2.42 -14.94
N LYS A 100 -11.55 2.66 -16.24
CA LYS A 100 -10.95 1.72 -17.20
C LYS A 100 -9.46 1.49 -16.89
N LEU A 101 -8.71 2.57 -16.66
CA LEU A 101 -7.29 2.48 -16.32
C LEU A 101 -7.07 1.69 -15.03
N TYR A 102 -7.97 1.84 -14.05
CA TYR A 102 -7.94 1.06 -12.81
C TYR A 102 -8.18 -0.43 -13.07
N ALA A 103 -9.16 -0.77 -13.92
CA ALA A 103 -9.41 -2.16 -14.30
C ALA A 103 -8.21 -2.77 -15.06
N GLU A 104 -7.68 -2.08 -16.04
CA GLU A 104 -6.54 -2.52 -16.84
C GLU A 104 -5.30 -2.75 -15.97
N THR A 105 -5.00 -1.83 -15.06
CA THR A 105 -3.80 -1.95 -14.22
C THR A 105 -4.00 -2.97 -13.09
N ASN A 106 -5.09 -2.84 -12.34
CA ASN A 106 -5.24 -3.60 -11.10
C ASN A 106 -5.78 -5.01 -11.32
N ILE A 107 -6.55 -5.25 -12.40
CA ILE A 107 -7.07 -6.58 -12.72
C ILE A 107 -6.16 -7.27 -13.73
N ASN A 108 -6.00 -6.69 -14.93
CA ASN A 108 -5.22 -7.36 -15.99
C ASN A 108 -3.74 -7.45 -15.60
N GLY A 109 -3.17 -6.41 -14.98
CA GLY A 109 -1.80 -6.44 -14.48
C GLY A 109 -1.59 -7.52 -13.40
N THR A 110 -2.55 -7.72 -12.50
CA THR A 110 -2.51 -8.81 -11.52
C THR A 110 -2.60 -10.18 -12.18
N LEU A 111 -3.49 -10.34 -13.17
CA LEU A 111 -3.60 -11.58 -13.94
C LEU A 111 -2.30 -11.91 -14.67
N ASN A 112 -1.65 -10.95 -15.33
CA ASN A 112 -0.37 -11.14 -15.98
C ASN A 112 0.69 -11.73 -15.04
N LEU A 113 0.80 -11.19 -13.83
CA LEU A 113 1.78 -11.66 -12.85
C LEU A 113 1.43 -13.04 -12.30
N LEU A 114 0.15 -13.35 -12.10
CA LEU A 114 -0.29 -14.68 -11.64
C LEU A 114 -0.11 -15.75 -12.72
N GLU A 115 -0.37 -15.44 -14.00
CA GLU A 115 -0.06 -16.34 -15.12
C GLU A 115 1.43 -16.64 -15.18
N LEU A 116 2.28 -15.63 -15.12
CA LEU A 116 3.73 -15.81 -15.10
C LEU A 116 4.20 -16.56 -13.86
N ALA A 117 3.58 -16.33 -12.69
CA ALA A 117 3.87 -17.12 -11.49
C ALA A 117 3.55 -18.62 -11.72
N ARG A 118 2.40 -18.93 -12.34
CA ARG A 118 2.00 -20.28 -12.70
C ARG A 118 2.98 -20.91 -13.70
N GLU A 119 3.30 -20.21 -14.78
CA GLU A 119 4.18 -20.72 -15.86
C GLU A 119 5.61 -21.00 -15.38
N HIS A 120 6.11 -20.17 -14.44
CA HIS A 120 7.46 -20.28 -13.90
C HIS A 120 7.53 -21.05 -12.55
N GLY A 121 6.41 -21.63 -12.10
CA GLY A 121 6.35 -22.48 -10.89
C GLY A 121 6.58 -21.73 -9.58
N ILE A 122 6.32 -20.42 -9.54
CA ILE A 122 6.44 -19.61 -8.32
C ILE A 122 5.28 -19.93 -7.39
N LYS A 123 5.59 -20.25 -6.12
CA LYS A 123 4.62 -20.79 -5.17
C LYS A 123 4.19 -19.82 -4.08
N GLN A 124 4.75 -18.61 -4.02
CA GLN A 124 4.41 -17.59 -3.02
C GLN A 124 4.11 -16.26 -3.69
N PHE A 125 2.89 -15.75 -3.49
CA PHE A 125 2.39 -14.50 -4.06
C PHE A 125 1.72 -13.66 -2.99
N VAL A 126 2.29 -12.51 -2.67
CA VAL A 126 1.73 -11.54 -1.70
C VAL A 126 1.06 -10.41 -2.48
N PHE A 127 -0.23 -10.19 -2.25
CA PHE A 127 -1.04 -9.20 -2.96
C PHE A 127 -1.41 -8.02 -2.06
N GLY A 128 -1.07 -6.81 -2.50
CA GLY A 128 -1.48 -5.56 -1.85
C GLY A 128 -2.94 -5.24 -2.14
N SER A 129 -3.85 -5.62 -1.24
CA SER A 129 -5.26 -5.25 -1.24
C SER A 129 -5.49 -3.93 -0.46
N SER A 130 -6.71 -3.64 -0.04
CA SER A 130 -7.08 -2.38 0.60
C SER A 130 -8.30 -2.55 1.49
N SER A 131 -8.36 -1.82 2.60
CA SER A 131 -9.57 -1.70 3.42
C SER A 131 -10.77 -1.10 2.68
N SER A 132 -10.56 -0.47 1.52
CA SER A 132 -11.63 0.03 0.65
C SER A 132 -12.58 -1.08 0.18
N VAL A 133 -12.16 -2.36 0.17
CA VAL A 133 -12.99 -3.51 -0.21
C VAL A 133 -14.22 -3.67 0.70
N TYR A 134 -14.14 -3.21 1.94
CA TYR A 134 -15.25 -3.28 2.90
C TYR A 134 -16.44 -2.37 2.54
N GLY A 135 -16.24 -1.37 1.66
CA GLY A 135 -17.31 -0.50 1.20
C GLY A 135 -18.01 0.23 2.34
N GLU A 136 -19.33 0.17 2.36
CA GLU A 136 -20.20 0.76 3.41
C GLU A 136 -20.49 -0.19 4.58
N ASN A 137 -19.56 -1.09 4.92
CA ASN A 137 -19.74 -1.95 6.07
C ASN A 137 -20.00 -1.12 7.34
N LYS A 138 -21.13 -1.41 8.01
CA LYS A 138 -21.55 -0.70 9.24
C LYS A 138 -20.97 -1.32 10.51
N LYS A 139 -20.55 -2.59 10.43
CA LYS A 139 -19.87 -3.27 11.54
C LYS A 139 -18.46 -2.72 11.67
N VAL A 140 -18.06 -2.38 12.87
CA VAL A 140 -16.68 -1.99 13.23
C VAL A 140 -16.28 -2.75 14.50
N PRO A 141 -15.02 -3.20 14.62
CA PRO A 141 -13.97 -3.17 13.61
C PRO A 141 -14.27 -4.09 12.41
N PHE A 142 -13.66 -3.79 11.25
CA PHE A 142 -13.75 -4.61 10.04
C PHE A 142 -12.91 -5.88 10.21
N ALA A 143 -13.53 -7.04 10.03
CA ALA A 143 -12.86 -8.34 10.08
C ALA A 143 -12.74 -8.94 8.67
N GLU A 144 -11.78 -9.84 8.46
CA GLU A 144 -11.49 -10.41 7.14
C GLU A 144 -12.64 -11.24 6.58
N ASP A 145 -13.51 -11.79 7.44
CA ASP A 145 -14.72 -12.55 7.09
C ASP A 145 -15.94 -11.67 6.81
N ASP A 146 -15.84 -10.35 7.01
CA ASP A 146 -16.91 -9.43 6.64
C ASP A 146 -17.13 -9.43 5.12
N PRO A 147 -18.38 -9.35 4.63
CA PRO A 147 -18.67 -9.38 3.21
C PRO A 147 -18.07 -8.17 2.48
N VAL A 148 -17.46 -8.42 1.34
CA VAL A 148 -16.85 -7.39 0.46
C VAL A 148 -17.57 -7.30 -0.89
N SER A 149 -18.82 -7.74 -0.96
CA SER A 149 -19.62 -7.79 -2.19
C SER A 149 -20.19 -6.44 -2.64
N HIS A 150 -20.06 -5.39 -1.84
CA HIS A 150 -20.63 -4.07 -2.11
C HIS A 150 -19.56 -2.95 -2.10
N PRO A 151 -18.55 -3.01 -3.00
CA PRO A 151 -17.56 -1.95 -3.11
C PRO A 151 -18.21 -0.65 -3.62
N ILE A 152 -17.79 0.51 -3.09
CA ILE A 152 -18.37 1.81 -3.40
C ILE A 152 -17.50 2.66 -4.33
N SER A 153 -16.47 2.06 -4.93
CA SER A 153 -15.62 2.72 -5.94
C SER A 153 -15.03 1.72 -6.90
N PRO A 154 -14.65 2.13 -8.13
CA PRO A 154 -13.91 1.28 -9.06
C PRO A 154 -12.61 0.75 -8.44
N TYR A 155 -11.88 1.55 -7.69
CA TYR A 155 -10.68 1.11 -6.96
C TYR A 155 -10.99 -0.06 -6.01
N ALA A 156 -12.00 0.10 -5.16
CA ALA A 156 -12.40 -0.97 -4.23
C ALA A 156 -12.82 -2.24 -4.98
N ALA A 157 -13.60 -2.10 -6.06
CA ALA A 157 -14.01 -3.21 -6.90
C ALA A 157 -12.83 -3.95 -7.52
N THR A 158 -11.81 -3.22 -8.02
CA THR A 158 -10.61 -3.86 -8.60
C THR A 158 -9.76 -4.58 -7.56
N LYS A 159 -9.70 -4.06 -6.31
CA LYS A 159 -8.98 -4.75 -5.23
C LYS A 159 -9.72 -6.00 -4.76
N ALA A 160 -11.05 -5.95 -4.61
CA ALA A 160 -11.86 -7.14 -4.32
C ALA A 160 -11.75 -8.20 -5.44
N ALA A 161 -11.78 -7.79 -6.71
CA ALA A 161 -11.53 -8.69 -7.84
C ALA A 161 -10.14 -9.35 -7.76
N GLY A 162 -9.10 -8.60 -7.39
CA GLY A 162 -7.75 -9.13 -7.18
C GLY A 162 -7.70 -10.23 -6.11
N GLU A 163 -8.40 -10.06 -4.98
CA GLU A 163 -8.50 -11.10 -3.93
C GLU A 163 -9.15 -12.37 -4.47
N LEU A 164 -10.26 -12.25 -5.24
CA LEU A 164 -10.96 -13.39 -5.83
C LEU A 164 -10.09 -14.10 -6.88
N ILE A 165 -9.34 -13.36 -7.68
CA ILE A 165 -8.39 -13.91 -8.65
C ILE A 165 -7.27 -14.65 -7.92
N CYS A 166 -6.69 -14.08 -6.88
CA CYS A 166 -5.68 -14.74 -6.04
C CYS A 166 -6.21 -16.06 -5.47
N HIS A 167 -7.44 -16.08 -4.94
CA HIS A 167 -8.08 -17.33 -4.48
C HIS A 167 -8.19 -18.36 -5.61
N THR A 168 -8.60 -17.94 -6.82
CA THR A 168 -8.75 -18.83 -7.97
C THR A 168 -7.42 -19.49 -8.33
N TYR A 169 -6.33 -18.72 -8.41
CA TYR A 169 -4.99 -19.24 -8.72
C TYR A 169 -4.43 -20.12 -7.61
N SER A 170 -4.73 -19.80 -6.37
CA SER A 170 -4.40 -20.65 -5.24
C SER A 170 -5.07 -22.02 -5.34
N HIS A 171 -6.38 -22.04 -5.63
CA HIS A 171 -7.15 -23.27 -5.74
C HIS A 171 -6.76 -24.14 -6.95
N LEU A 172 -6.51 -23.53 -8.11
CA LEU A 172 -6.25 -24.27 -9.35
C LEU A 172 -4.79 -24.70 -9.54
N TYR A 173 -3.83 -23.95 -8.98
CA TYR A 173 -2.40 -24.13 -9.31
C TYR A 173 -1.49 -24.27 -8.07
N ASP A 174 -2.05 -24.37 -6.87
CA ASP A 174 -1.31 -24.49 -5.61
C ASP A 174 -0.29 -23.36 -5.42
N ILE A 175 -0.64 -22.13 -5.87
CA ILE A 175 0.11 -20.92 -5.58
C ILE A 175 -0.39 -20.38 -4.24
N ARG A 176 0.46 -20.32 -3.22
CA ARG A 176 0.07 -19.68 -1.96
C ARG A 176 -0.09 -18.19 -2.18
N THR A 177 -1.31 -17.68 -1.96
CA THR A 177 -1.64 -16.27 -2.12
C THR A 177 -2.00 -15.65 -0.77
N VAL A 178 -1.31 -14.57 -0.41
CA VAL A 178 -1.55 -13.81 0.81
C VAL A 178 -2.01 -12.41 0.44
N CYS A 179 -3.28 -12.09 0.68
CA CYS A 179 -3.87 -10.80 0.39
C CYS A 179 -3.83 -9.90 1.62
N LEU A 180 -3.25 -8.70 1.48
CA LEU A 180 -3.06 -7.76 2.58
C LEU A 180 -3.98 -6.55 2.41
N ARG A 181 -5.02 -6.44 3.22
CA ARG A 181 -5.93 -5.28 3.26
C ARG A 181 -5.28 -4.16 4.06
N PHE A 182 -4.57 -3.28 3.38
CA PHE A 182 -3.96 -2.10 4.03
C PHE A 182 -5.03 -1.12 4.47
N PHE A 183 -4.94 -0.68 5.72
CA PHE A 183 -5.66 0.49 6.22
C PHE A 183 -4.89 1.75 5.84
N THR A 184 -5.17 2.88 6.48
CA THR A 184 -4.56 4.16 6.03
C THR A 184 -3.10 4.24 6.42
N VAL A 185 -2.21 3.88 5.51
CA VAL A 185 -0.75 3.89 5.73
C VAL A 185 -0.20 5.32 5.69
N TYR A 186 0.67 5.66 6.65
CA TYR A 186 1.38 6.93 6.67
C TYR A 186 2.84 6.76 7.13
N GLY A 187 3.68 7.76 6.86
CA GLY A 187 5.09 7.75 7.23
C GLY A 187 5.97 8.41 6.17
N ALA A 188 7.28 8.29 6.31
CA ALA A 188 8.25 8.80 5.34
C ALA A 188 7.94 8.30 3.93
N ARG A 189 8.25 9.08 2.89
CA ARG A 189 7.96 8.78 1.47
C ARG A 189 6.46 8.64 1.15
N GLN A 190 5.56 9.03 2.05
CA GLN A 190 4.12 9.03 1.76
C GLN A 190 3.83 9.87 0.51
N ARG A 191 2.92 9.38 -0.34
CA ARG A 191 2.54 10.06 -1.58
C ARG A 191 2.01 11.46 -1.30
N PRO A 192 2.32 12.46 -2.16
CA PRO A 192 1.92 13.86 -1.94
C PRO A 192 0.41 14.11 -1.96
N ASP A 193 -0.37 13.22 -2.58
CA ASP A 193 -1.83 13.31 -2.68
C ASP A 193 -2.56 12.87 -1.38
N LEU A 194 -1.88 12.15 -0.48
CA LEU A 194 -2.47 11.65 0.75
C LEU A 194 -2.56 12.74 1.84
N ALA A 195 -3.58 12.63 2.69
CA ALA A 195 -4.00 13.71 3.59
C ALA A 195 -2.86 14.25 4.48
N ILE A 196 -2.07 13.38 5.12
CA ILE A 196 -1.01 13.82 6.04
C ILE A 196 0.06 14.62 5.29
N HIS A 197 0.53 14.13 4.14
CA HIS A 197 1.50 14.83 3.33
C HIS A 197 0.93 16.15 2.76
N LYS A 198 -0.27 16.07 2.18
CA LYS A 198 -0.95 17.25 1.61
C LYS A 198 -1.18 18.35 2.65
N PHE A 199 -1.67 17.98 3.83
CA PHE A 199 -1.92 18.94 4.91
C PHE A 199 -0.61 19.52 5.43
N SER A 200 0.40 18.70 5.68
CA SER A 200 1.70 19.19 6.14
C SER A 200 2.30 20.20 5.16
N ARG A 201 2.21 19.92 3.85
CA ARG A 201 2.70 20.84 2.82
C ARG A 201 1.91 22.15 2.81
N LEU A 202 0.57 22.09 2.76
CA LEU A 202 -0.27 23.28 2.71
C LEU A 202 -0.12 24.15 3.96
N ILE A 203 -0.05 23.54 5.14
CA ILE A 203 0.16 24.25 6.40
C ILE A 203 1.54 24.94 6.40
N SER A 204 2.60 24.23 5.96
CA SER A 204 3.96 24.79 5.89
C SER A 204 4.07 25.96 4.91
N GLU A 205 3.27 25.94 3.85
CA GLU A 205 3.18 27.02 2.84
C GLU A 205 2.23 28.15 3.25
N GLY A 206 1.55 28.05 4.39
CA GLY A 206 0.54 29.02 4.85
C GLY A 206 -0.76 29.01 4.05
N HIS A 207 -1.03 27.93 3.32
CA HIS A 207 -2.22 27.75 2.51
C HIS A 207 -3.35 27.08 3.31
N ALA A 208 -4.61 27.34 2.91
CA ALA A 208 -5.76 26.68 3.52
C ALA A 208 -5.83 25.20 3.17
N ILE A 209 -6.16 24.37 4.18
CA ILE A 209 -6.46 22.95 4.00
C ILE A 209 -7.97 22.74 3.85
N GLN A 210 -8.37 21.95 2.85
CA GLN A 210 -9.78 21.58 2.66
C GLN A 210 -10.14 20.44 3.62
N VAL A 211 -11.10 20.70 4.50
CA VAL A 211 -11.63 19.71 5.46
C VAL A 211 -13.08 19.40 5.09
N PHE A 212 -13.34 18.17 4.68
CA PHE A 212 -14.67 17.70 4.30
C PHE A 212 -15.46 17.27 5.55
N GLY A 213 -16.64 17.87 5.73
CA GLY A 213 -17.46 17.67 6.92
C GLY A 213 -16.94 18.46 8.13
N ASP A 214 -17.33 17.99 9.32
CA ASP A 214 -17.04 18.65 10.61
C ASP A 214 -15.70 18.23 11.24
N GLY A 215 -15.00 17.27 10.63
CA GLY A 215 -13.75 16.69 11.17
C GLY A 215 -13.96 15.47 12.05
N SER A 216 -15.19 14.98 12.22
CA SER A 216 -15.51 13.81 13.06
C SER A 216 -15.22 12.46 12.38
N THR A 217 -14.97 12.44 11.06
CA THR A 217 -14.63 11.20 10.35
C THR A 217 -13.38 10.56 10.95
N ARG A 218 -13.41 9.22 11.13
CA ARG A 218 -12.35 8.47 11.79
C ARG A 218 -11.63 7.55 10.83
N ARG A 219 -10.31 7.46 10.97
CA ARG A 219 -9.48 6.52 10.19
C ARG A 219 -8.52 5.77 11.11
N ASP A 220 -8.28 4.53 10.74
CA ASP A 220 -7.19 3.71 11.27
C ASP A 220 -5.93 4.08 10.51
N TYR A 221 -5.08 4.91 11.13
CA TYR A 221 -3.80 5.34 10.58
C TYR A 221 -2.69 4.44 11.08
N THR A 222 -2.00 3.77 10.16
CA THR A 222 -0.95 2.80 10.48
C THR A 222 0.40 3.29 9.98
N TYR A 223 1.39 3.28 10.85
CA TYR A 223 2.74 3.75 10.50
C TYR A 223 3.41 2.77 9.53
N ILE A 224 4.22 3.31 8.63
CA ILE A 224 4.84 2.54 7.54
C ILE A 224 5.68 1.36 8.03
N ASP A 225 6.47 1.51 9.09
CA ASP A 225 7.31 0.43 9.60
C ASP A 225 6.49 -0.75 10.13
N ASP A 226 5.34 -0.48 10.74
CA ASP A 226 4.41 -1.51 11.20
C ASP A 226 3.78 -2.24 9.99
N ILE A 227 3.42 -1.52 8.94
CA ILE A 227 2.94 -2.13 7.69
C ILE A 227 4.02 -3.02 7.08
N ILE A 228 5.26 -2.56 7.02
CA ILE A 228 6.38 -3.34 6.48
C ILE A 228 6.63 -4.61 7.30
N GLN A 229 6.46 -4.56 8.62
CA GLN A 229 6.50 -5.76 9.45
C GLN A 229 5.47 -6.80 8.98
N GLY A 230 4.21 -6.40 8.76
CA GLY A 230 3.16 -7.29 8.29
C GLY A 230 3.41 -7.83 6.87
N VAL A 231 3.82 -6.97 5.92
CA VAL A 231 4.17 -7.39 4.56
C VAL A 231 5.33 -8.38 4.58
N ARG A 232 6.36 -8.11 5.38
CA ARG A 232 7.52 -8.98 5.49
C ARG A 232 7.16 -10.35 6.09
N SER A 233 6.28 -10.39 7.10
CA SER A 233 5.77 -11.65 7.65
C SER A 233 4.97 -12.45 6.60
N ALA A 234 4.19 -11.77 5.75
CA ALA A 234 3.43 -12.41 4.68
C ALA A 234 4.32 -13.07 3.60
N VAL A 235 5.54 -12.55 3.37
CA VAL A 235 6.54 -13.17 2.47
C VAL A 235 6.94 -14.57 2.93
N ASP A 236 7.04 -14.79 4.22
CA ASP A 236 7.44 -16.07 4.82
C ASP A 236 6.24 -16.89 5.33
N TYR A 237 5.00 -16.43 5.11
CA TYR A 237 3.80 -17.15 5.56
C TYR A 237 3.71 -18.52 4.87
N ASP A 238 3.60 -19.58 5.66
CA ASP A 238 3.59 -20.99 5.20
C ASP A 238 2.30 -21.75 5.62
N GLY A 239 1.29 -21.04 6.15
CA GLY A 239 0.01 -21.63 6.56
C GLY A 239 -0.88 -22.07 5.39
N SER A 240 -2.14 -21.62 5.36
CA SER A 240 -3.11 -21.95 4.30
C SER A 240 -2.63 -21.50 2.90
N LEU A 241 -3.13 -22.17 1.85
CA LEU A 241 -2.79 -21.80 0.46
C LEU A 241 -3.36 -20.43 0.06
N HIS A 242 -4.49 -20.03 0.62
CA HIS A 242 -5.04 -18.69 0.41
C HIS A 242 -5.39 -18.07 1.76
N GLU A 243 -4.96 -16.83 1.96
CA GLU A 243 -5.26 -16.12 3.18
C GLU A 243 -5.42 -14.62 2.96
N ILE A 244 -6.28 -13.99 3.75
CA ILE A 244 -6.49 -12.55 3.75
C ILE A 244 -6.19 -12.02 5.15
N PHE A 245 -5.46 -10.91 5.23
CA PHE A 245 -5.09 -10.27 6.49
C PHE A 245 -5.35 -8.77 6.45
N ASN A 246 -5.93 -8.24 7.52
CA ASN A 246 -5.97 -6.81 7.77
C ASN A 246 -4.63 -6.33 8.33
N LEU A 247 -4.06 -5.29 7.73
CA LEU A 247 -2.92 -4.58 8.29
C LEU A 247 -3.33 -3.15 8.64
N GLY A 248 -3.60 -2.92 9.92
CA GLY A 248 -4.05 -1.69 10.55
C GLY A 248 -3.39 -1.49 11.91
N GLU A 249 -3.57 -0.32 12.51
CA GLU A 249 -3.12 -0.02 13.88
C GLU A 249 -4.09 -0.61 14.93
N SER A 250 -5.33 -0.91 14.50
CA SER A 250 -6.44 -1.25 15.41
C SER A 250 -6.73 -0.13 16.42
N GLN A 251 -6.59 1.10 15.95
CA GLN A 251 -6.95 2.32 16.68
C GLN A 251 -7.40 3.39 15.69
N THR A 252 -8.45 4.13 16.03
CA THR A 252 -8.97 5.18 15.15
C THR A 252 -8.67 6.57 15.68
N VAL A 253 -8.42 7.50 14.77
CA VAL A 253 -8.17 8.91 15.05
C VAL A 253 -9.13 9.73 14.20
N THR A 254 -9.72 10.79 14.76
CA THR A 254 -10.55 11.72 14.00
C THR A 254 -9.71 12.61 13.09
N LEU A 255 -10.32 13.13 12.04
CA LEU A 255 -9.64 14.09 11.16
C LEU A 255 -9.22 15.36 11.92
N ALA A 256 -10.02 15.80 12.91
CA ALA A 256 -9.71 16.95 13.76
C ALA A 256 -8.45 16.67 14.62
N GLU A 257 -8.39 15.51 15.31
CA GLU A 257 -7.23 15.10 16.08
C GLU A 257 -5.96 14.97 15.22
N LEU A 258 -6.10 14.45 13.99
CA LEU A 258 -4.98 14.36 13.04
C LEU A 258 -4.43 15.75 12.70
N ILE A 259 -5.32 16.72 12.38
CA ILE A 259 -4.91 18.09 12.06
C ILE A 259 -4.17 18.73 13.24
N GLU A 260 -4.68 18.59 14.47
CA GLU A 260 -4.00 19.09 15.66
C GLU A 260 -2.61 18.48 15.87
N LEU A 261 -2.44 17.17 15.59
CA LEU A 261 -1.13 16.52 15.67
C LEU A 261 -0.15 17.06 14.64
N ILE A 262 -0.61 17.32 13.41
CA ILE A 262 0.20 17.92 12.35
C ILE A 262 0.60 19.35 12.74
N GLU A 263 -0.36 20.17 13.20
CA GLU A 263 -0.11 21.56 13.66
C GLU A 263 0.98 21.61 14.75
N ARG A 264 0.82 20.77 15.78
CA ARG A 264 1.81 20.68 16.89
C ARG A 264 3.18 20.26 16.39
N SER A 265 3.26 19.27 15.47
CA SER A 265 4.52 18.78 14.97
C SER A 265 5.23 19.76 14.03
N LEU A 266 4.47 20.57 13.29
CA LEU A 266 4.98 21.65 12.44
C LEU A 266 5.29 22.93 13.23
N ASP A 267 4.73 23.10 14.42
CA ASP A 267 4.68 24.35 15.18
C ASP A 267 3.98 25.48 14.38
N MET A 268 2.91 25.11 13.67
CA MET A 268 2.15 26.02 12.80
C MET A 268 0.65 25.75 12.93
N ARG A 269 -0.17 26.77 12.67
CA ARG A 269 -1.63 26.64 12.66
C ARG A 269 -2.18 26.48 11.26
N ALA A 270 -3.14 25.58 11.11
CA ALA A 270 -3.84 25.37 9.85
C ALA A 270 -4.90 26.46 9.62
N VAL A 271 -4.97 26.96 8.41
CA VAL A 271 -6.13 27.69 7.91
C VAL A 271 -7.09 26.67 7.34
N ILE A 272 -8.29 26.53 7.92
CA ILE A 272 -9.25 25.49 7.55
C ILE A 272 -10.31 26.05 6.61
N ASP A 273 -10.41 25.48 5.41
CA ASP A 273 -11.50 25.67 4.46
C ASP A 273 -12.46 24.48 4.56
N ARG A 274 -13.64 24.69 5.18
CA ARG A 274 -14.64 23.63 5.37
C ARG A 274 -15.46 23.41 4.12
N GLN A 275 -15.53 22.14 3.69
CA GLN A 275 -16.26 21.68 2.52
C GLN A 275 -17.35 20.66 2.90
N PRO A 276 -18.44 20.53 2.13
CA PRO A 276 -19.40 19.44 2.30
C PRO A 276 -18.75 18.05 2.19
N LEU A 277 -19.36 17.05 2.86
CA LEU A 277 -18.94 15.65 2.70
C LEU A 277 -18.96 15.24 1.23
N GLN A 278 -17.98 14.43 0.84
CA GLN A 278 -17.83 13.96 -0.54
C GLN A 278 -18.49 12.58 -0.72
N PRO A 279 -19.08 12.30 -1.90
CA PRO A 279 -19.55 10.96 -2.23
C PRO A 279 -18.42 9.93 -2.13
N GLY A 280 -18.71 8.76 -1.56
CA GLY A 280 -17.74 7.68 -1.38
C GLY A 280 -16.86 7.79 -0.13
N ASP A 281 -17.01 8.85 0.68
CA ASP A 281 -16.34 8.92 1.98
C ASP A 281 -17.14 8.13 3.02
N VAL A 282 -16.45 7.18 3.68
CA VAL A 282 -17.03 6.41 4.79
C VAL A 282 -16.75 7.12 6.13
N PRO A 283 -17.69 7.08 7.11
CA PRO A 283 -17.52 7.77 8.39
C PRO A 283 -16.34 7.22 9.21
N THR A 284 -16.12 5.91 9.18
CA THR A 284 -15.09 5.26 9.99
C THR A 284 -14.44 4.11 9.22
N THR A 285 -13.12 3.99 9.32
CA THR A 285 -12.39 2.75 9.01
C THR A 285 -11.65 2.30 10.26
N TYR A 286 -11.80 1.03 10.63
CA TYR A 286 -11.23 0.45 11.84
C TYR A 286 -10.94 -1.03 11.64
N ALA A 287 -9.68 -1.44 11.80
CA ALA A 287 -9.23 -2.80 11.56
C ALA A 287 -9.43 -3.70 12.78
N ASP A 288 -10.02 -4.87 12.58
CA ASP A 288 -9.74 -6.03 13.43
C ASP A 288 -8.46 -6.68 12.91
N ILE A 289 -7.43 -6.75 13.75
CA ILE A 289 -6.13 -7.35 13.43
C ILE A 289 -5.87 -8.64 14.21
N THR A 290 -6.90 -9.23 14.80
CA THR A 290 -6.77 -10.45 15.61
C THR A 290 -6.14 -11.58 14.82
N LYS A 291 -6.59 -11.80 13.60
CA LYS A 291 -6.07 -12.83 12.69
C LYS A 291 -4.61 -12.56 12.30
N SER A 292 -4.29 -11.32 11.94
CA SER A 292 -2.92 -10.92 11.58
C SER A 292 -1.96 -11.09 12.77
N ARG A 293 -2.40 -10.79 13.99
CA ARG A 293 -1.60 -11.05 15.20
C ARG A 293 -1.33 -12.53 15.40
N GLN A 294 -2.35 -13.37 15.26
CA GLN A 294 -2.24 -14.81 15.53
C GLN A 294 -1.41 -15.54 14.50
N LEU A 295 -1.59 -15.23 13.20
CA LEU A 295 -1.05 -16.02 12.10
C LEU A 295 0.20 -15.39 11.44
N LEU A 296 0.35 -14.06 11.47
CA LEU A 296 1.52 -13.37 10.95
C LEU A 296 2.46 -12.85 12.05
N GLY A 297 2.08 -12.92 13.32
CA GLY A 297 2.81 -12.24 14.40
C GLY A 297 2.80 -10.71 14.25
N TYR A 298 1.80 -10.16 13.52
CA TYR A 298 1.68 -8.74 13.27
C TYR A 298 1.40 -7.97 14.58
N SER A 299 2.26 -7.03 14.92
CA SER A 299 2.14 -6.26 16.16
C SER A 299 2.52 -4.79 15.92
N PRO A 300 1.57 -3.96 15.46
CA PRO A 300 1.82 -2.54 15.26
C PRO A 300 2.13 -1.86 16.60
N THR A 301 3.17 -1.04 16.64
CA THR A 301 3.70 -0.42 17.85
C THR A 301 3.72 1.09 17.82
N THR A 302 3.74 1.68 16.60
CA THR A 302 3.90 3.13 16.42
C THR A 302 2.57 3.85 16.46
N LYS A 303 2.24 4.47 17.58
CA LYS A 303 1.01 5.25 17.70
C LYS A 303 1.07 6.54 16.90
N ILE A 304 -0.11 7.07 16.51
CA ILE A 304 -0.20 8.25 15.64
C ILE A 304 0.55 9.47 16.20
N HIS A 305 0.51 9.68 17.51
CA HIS A 305 1.20 10.79 18.17
C HIS A 305 2.73 10.67 18.18
N GLU A 306 3.27 9.47 17.93
CA GLU A 306 4.69 9.20 17.74
C GLU A 306 5.07 9.23 16.25
N GLY A 307 4.19 8.72 15.39
CA GLY A 307 4.46 8.60 13.97
C GLY A 307 4.34 9.93 13.22
N ILE A 308 3.45 10.86 13.62
CA ILE A 308 3.34 12.17 12.97
C ILE A 308 4.61 13.01 13.14
N PRO A 309 5.24 13.13 14.32
CA PRO A 309 6.54 13.77 14.46
C PRO A 309 7.62 13.16 13.56
N LYS A 310 7.73 11.82 13.46
CA LYS A 310 8.67 11.14 12.55
C LYS A 310 8.40 11.48 11.08
N PHE A 311 7.11 11.54 10.69
CA PHE A 311 6.74 11.97 9.35
C PHE A 311 7.16 13.42 9.08
N VAL A 312 6.92 14.34 10.03
CA VAL A 312 7.26 15.77 9.88
C VAL A 312 8.78 15.98 9.83
N GLU A 313 9.56 15.23 10.58
CA GLU A 313 11.03 15.24 10.49
C GLU A 313 11.51 14.87 9.08
N TRP A 314 11.01 13.77 8.54
CA TRP A 314 11.28 13.39 7.14
C TRP A 314 10.81 14.45 6.16
N PHE A 315 9.59 14.99 6.33
CA PHE A 315 9.02 16.00 5.46
C PHE A 315 9.89 17.26 5.40
N ARG A 316 10.40 17.73 6.55
CA ARG A 316 11.34 18.87 6.59
C ARG A 316 12.66 18.56 5.90
N SER A 317 13.17 17.34 6.03
CA SER A 317 14.44 16.96 5.40
C SER A 317 14.39 17.01 3.86
N ILE A 318 13.26 16.71 3.25
CA ILE A 318 13.08 16.79 1.79
C ILE A 318 12.78 18.19 1.26
N GLN A 319 12.43 19.14 2.14
CA GLN A 319 12.24 20.56 1.76
C GLN A 319 13.53 21.36 1.86
N ALA A 320 14.50 20.91 2.64
CA ALA A 320 15.78 21.58 2.86
C ALA A 320 16.85 21.21 1.81
N GLY A 321 16.62 20.21 0.99
CA GLY A 321 17.51 19.72 -0.08
C GLY A 321 16.97 20.02 -1.46
#